data_f382a131cabcf327444941d5d046b950
#
_entry.id   f382a131cabcf327444941d5d046b950
#
_cell.length_a   1.000
_cell.length_b   1.000
_cell.length_c   1.000
_cell.angle_alpha   90.00
_cell.angle_beta   90.00
_cell.angle_gamma   90.00
#
_symmetry.space_group_name_H-M   'P 1'
#
loop_
_entity.id
_entity.type
_entity.pdbx_description
1 polymer ?
#
loop_
_entity_poly.entity_id
_entity_poly.type
_entity_poly.pdbx_seq_one_letter_code
_entity_poly.pdbx_strand_id
1 'polypeptide(L)'
;MPAFKDIVGHEQIIEHLQNAITMDKVSHAYILNGPDRSGKMMIAEAFAQTLQCEWVNQKLEELAGETESERIENKFTAEPCMECHSCKQAVGKNQPDIIYVSHEKPNTISVDDIRTQLNNDIAIKPYSSKYKIYIVDEAEKMNQQAQNALLKTIEEPPAYARSEERR
;
A
#
# COMPACT_ATOMS: atom_id res chain seq x y z
N MET A 1 -7.72 -9.38 6.72
CA MET A 1 -6.89 -9.24 5.51
C MET A 1 -6.16 -10.54 5.26
N PRO A 2 -6.07 -11.03 4.02
CA PRO A 2 -5.28 -12.22 3.69
C PRO A 2 -3.79 -11.91 3.66
N ALA A 3 -2.94 -12.92 3.84
CA ALA A 3 -1.54 -12.87 3.45
C ALA A 3 -1.41 -13.21 1.95
N PHE A 4 -0.29 -12.91 1.32
CA PHE A 4 -0.06 -13.26 -0.09
C PHE A 4 -0.18 -14.76 -0.34
N LYS A 5 0.34 -15.59 0.57
CA LYS A 5 0.24 -17.06 0.51
C LYS A 5 -1.20 -17.60 0.52
N ASP A 6 -2.17 -16.82 0.97
CA ASP A 6 -3.58 -17.22 1.03
C ASP A 6 -4.32 -16.94 -0.29
N ILE A 7 -3.67 -16.21 -1.23
CA ILE A 7 -4.23 -15.82 -2.51
C ILE A 7 -3.88 -16.88 -3.56
N VAL A 8 -4.90 -17.46 -4.16
CA VAL A 8 -4.74 -18.46 -5.22
C VAL A 8 -4.71 -17.74 -6.58
N GLY A 9 -3.67 -18.02 -7.36
CA GLY A 9 -3.44 -17.35 -8.64
C GLY A 9 -2.69 -16.01 -8.48
N HIS A 10 -2.48 -15.33 -9.59
CA HIS A 10 -1.77 -14.04 -9.65
C HIS A 10 -0.30 -14.07 -9.19
N GLU A 11 0.35 -15.21 -9.29
CA GLU A 11 1.71 -15.45 -8.79
C GLU A 11 2.70 -14.40 -9.29
N GLN A 12 2.62 -14.01 -10.56
CA GLN A 12 3.50 -12.99 -11.16
C GLN A 12 3.31 -11.61 -10.52
N ILE A 13 2.07 -11.22 -10.22
CA ILE A 13 1.75 -9.94 -9.59
C ILE A 13 2.23 -9.95 -8.14
N ILE A 14 1.97 -11.03 -7.44
CA ILE A 14 2.38 -11.22 -6.03
C ILE A 14 3.91 -11.18 -5.94
N GLU A 15 4.61 -11.94 -6.77
CA GLU A 15 6.08 -11.94 -6.82
C GLU A 15 6.63 -10.54 -7.11
N HIS A 16 6.03 -9.80 -8.07
CA HIS A 16 6.44 -8.44 -8.36
C HIS A 16 6.29 -7.50 -7.15
N LEU A 17 5.17 -7.57 -6.43
CA LEU A 17 4.92 -6.76 -5.25
C LEU A 17 5.85 -7.14 -4.09
N GLN A 18 6.07 -8.43 -3.86
CA GLN A 18 7.00 -8.91 -2.84
C GLN A 18 8.44 -8.48 -3.14
N ASN A 19 8.87 -8.56 -4.41
CA ASN A 19 10.18 -8.10 -4.84
C ASN A 19 10.33 -6.58 -4.65
N ALA A 20 9.30 -5.79 -4.96
CA ALA A 20 9.34 -4.35 -4.73
C ALA A 20 9.58 -4.03 -3.24
N ILE A 21 8.96 -4.77 -2.32
CA ILE A 21 9.20 -4.62 -0.87
C ILE A 21 10.61 -5.06 -0.50
N THR A 22 11.03 -6.25 -0.93
CA THR A 22 12.34 -6.84 -0.57
C THR A 22 13.50 -5.97 -1.06
N MET A 23 13.36 -5.36 -2.24
CA MET A 23 14.37 -4.47 -2.83
C MET A 23 14.28 -3.02 -2.34
N ASP A 24 13.32 -2.72 -1.44
CA ASP A 24 13.03 -1.36 -0.96
C ASP A 24 12.77 -0.36 -2.13
N LYS A 25 12.08 -0.85 -3.17
CA LYS A 25 11.71 -0.11 -4.39
C LYS A 25 10.19 0.00 -4.55
N VAL A 26 9.52 0.35 -3.46
CA VAL A 26 8.05 0.51 -3.46
C VAL A 26 7.67 1.81 -4.14
N SER A 27 6.80 1.75 -5.14
CA SER A 27 6.29 2.92 -5.86
C SER A 27 5.24 3.67 -5.02
N HIS A 28 5.07 4.97 -5.30
CA HIS A 28 4.09 5.82 -4.59
C HIS A 28 2.63 5.42 -4.87
N ALA A 29 2.37 4.81 -6.02
CA ALA A 29 1.03 4.39 -6.41
C ALA A 29 1.06 3.10 -7.23
N TYR A 30 0.05 2.29 -7.04
CA TYR A 30 -0.21 1.06 -7.79
C TYR A 30 -1.65 1.06 -8.29
N ILE A 31 -1.84 0.63 -9.53
CA ILE A 31 -3.16 0.43 -10.13
C ILE A 31 -3.32 -1.06 -10.42
N LEU A 32 -4.25 -1.70 -9.73
CA LEU A 32 -4.61 -3.09 -9.98
C LEU A 32 -5.80 -3.12 -10.95
N ASN A 33 -5.55 -3.49 -12.19
CA ASN A 33 -6.56 -3.58 -13.24
C ASN A 33 -6.94 -5.03 -13.53
N GLY A 34 -8.20 -5.29 -13.76
CA GLY A 34 -8.72 -6.62 -14.08
C GLY A 34 -10.22 -6.70 -13.91
N PRO A 35 -10.84 -7.82 -14.32
CA PRO A 35 -12.29 -8.02 -14.23
C PRO A 35 -12.79 -7.98 -12.78
N ASP A 36 -14.09 -7.79 -12.62
CA ASP A 36 -14.73 -7.82 -11.32
C ASP A 36 -14.51 -9.18 -10.63
N ARG A 37 -14.37 -9.14 -9.32
CA ARG A 37 -14.13 -10.33 -8.48
C ARG A 37 -12.87 -11.12 -8.81
N SER A 38 -11.90 -10.52 -9.49
CA SER A 38 -10.60 -11.17 -9.78
C SER A 38 -9.61 -11.17 -8.60
N GLY A 39 -10.01 -10.74 -7.41
CA GLY A 39 -9.13 -10.73 -6.23
C GLY A 39 -8.26 -9.48 -6.07
N LYS A 40 -8.48 -8.42 -6.87
CA LYS A 40 -7.70 -7.16 -6.80
C LYS A 40 -7.63 -6.58 -5.38
N MET A 41 -8.76 -6.53 -4.68
CA MET A 41 -8.82 -6.02 -3.30
C MET A 41 -8.00 -6.90 -2.34
N MET A 42 -8.05 -8.23 -2.49
CA MET A 42 -7.26 -9.14 -1.67
C MET A 42 -5.75 -8.90 -1.84
N ILE A 43 -5.30 -8.66 -3.09
CA ILE A 43 -3.90 -8.34 -3.38
C ILE A 43 -3.52 -6.98 -2.78
N ALA A 44 -4.37 -5.96 -2.94
CA ALA A 44 -4.14 -4.64 -2.36
C ALA A 44 -4.03 -4.70 -0.83
N GLU A 45 -4.93 -5.42 -0.18
CA GLU A 45 -4.94 -5.62 1.27
C GLU A 45 -3.72 -6.40 1.76
N ALA A 46 -3.33 -7.49 1.06
CA ALA A 46 -2.14 -8.26 1.39
C ALA A 46 -0.86 -7.42 1.25
N PHE A 47 -0.78 -6.61 0.20
CA PHE A 47 0.33 -5.70 -0.03
C PHE A 47 0.42 -4.63 1.06
N ALA A 48 -0.69 -3.96 1.37
CA ALA A 48 -0.76 -2.95 2.42
C ALA A 48 -0.38 -3.52 3.80
N GLN A 49 -0.88 -4.70 4.15
CA GLN A 49 -0.55 -5.39 5.39
C GLN A 49 0.92 -5.75 5.48
N THR A 50 1.52 -6.21 4.37
CA THR A 50 2.94 -6.57 4.31
C THR A 50 3.83 -5.34 4.50
N LEU A 51 3.49 -4.22 3.87
CA LEU A 51 4.19 -2.94 4.04
C LEU A 51 4.16 -2.42 5.48
N GLN A 52 3.08 -2.69 6.21
CA GLN A 52 2.91 -2.25 7.60
C GLN A 52 3.39 -3.29 8.62
N CYS A 53 3.82 -4.47 8.18
CA CYS A 53 4.26 -5.54 9.07
C CYS A 53 5.56 -5.15 9.78
N GLU A 54 5.54 -5.12 11.11
CA GLU A 54 6.70 -4.77 11.95
C GLU A 54 7.87 -5.73 11.71
N TRP A 55 7.61 -7.02 11.57
CA TRP A 55 8.63 -8.01 11.30
C TRP A 55 9.28 -7.82 9.93
N VAL A 56 8.50 -7.54 8.88
CA VAL A 56 9.02 -7.24 7.53
C VAL A 56 9.89 -6.00 7.56
N ASN A 57 9.42 -4.92 8.20
CA ASN A 57 10.18 -3.67 8.30
C ASN A 57 11.49 -3.86 9.07
N GLN A 58 11.48 -4.62 10.17
CA GLN A 58 12.71 -4.98 10.89
C GLN A 58 13.69 -5.76 10.00
N LYS A 59 13.20 -6.72 9.21
CA LYS A 59 14.06 -7.46 8.27
C LYS A 59 14.65 -6.55 7.19
N LEU A 60 13.86 -5.62 6.66
CA LEU A 60 14.37 -4.65 5.68
C LEU A 60 15.44 -3.71 6.27
N GLU A 61 15.31 -3.32 7.54
CA GLU A 61 16.33 -2.55 8.26
C GLU A 61 17.62 -3.35 8.44
N GLU A 62 17.54 -4.65 8.79
CA GLU A 62 18.67 -5.55 8.86
C GLU A 62 19.40 -5.68 7.50
N LEU A 63 18.65 -5.66 6.39
CA LEU A 63 19.16 -5.74 5.01
C LEU A 63 19.56 -4.38 4.41
N ALA A 64 19.42 -3.27 5.13
CA ALA A 64 19.61 -1.92 4.60
C ALA A 64 21.03 -1.64 4.08
N GLY A 65 22.04 -2.38 4.53
CA GLY A 65 23.42 -2.29 4.05
C GLY A 65 23.77 -3.22 2.90
N GLU A 66 22.89 -4.13 2.52
CA GLU A 66 23.12 -5.13 1.50
C GLU A 66 22.89 -4.57 0.08
N THR A 67 23.70 -5.04 -0.86
CA THR A 67 23.51 -4.78 -2.30
C THR A 67 22.30 -5.57 -2.82
N GLU A 68 21.79 -5.18 -3.99
CA GLU A 68 20.67 -5.88 -4.63
C GLU A 68 20.97 -7.37 -4.86
N SER A 69 22.22 -7.71 -5.25
CA SER A 69 22.65 -9.09 -5.42
C SER A 69 22.62 -9.90 -4.12
N GLU A 70 23.08 -9.31 -3.03
CA GLU A 70 23.05 -9.94 -1.70
C GLU A 70 21.64 -10.15 -1.19
N ARG A 71 20.72 -9.22 -1.43
CA ARG A 71 19.29 -9.36 -1.09
C ARG A 71 18.63 -10.51 -1.87
N ILE A 72 18.99 -10.69 -3.15
CA ILE A 72 18.50 -11.82 -3.95
C ILE A 72 19.02 -13.15 -3.40
N GLU A 73 20.30 -13.22 -3.01
CA GLU A 73 20.91 -14.42 -2.43
C GLU A 73 20.31 -14.77 -1.06
N ASN A 74 19.89 -13.78 -0.29
CA ASN A 74 19.30 -13.93 1.05
C ASN A 74 17.94 -14.66 1.03
N LYS A 75 17.29 -14.77 -0.14
CA LYS A 75 15.99 -15.45 -0.33
C LYS A 75 14.88 -14.98 0.61
N PHE A 76 15.00 -13.75 1.15
CA PHE A 76 13.92 -13.18 1.96
C PHE A 76 12.72 -12.89 1.06
N THR A 77 11.58 -13.44 1.41
CA THR A 77 10.29 -13.16 0.74
C THR A 77 9.43 -12.34 1.68
N ALA A 78 8.98 -11.17 1.22
CA ALA A 78 8.14 -10.29 2.01
C ALA A 78 6.73 -10.86 2.18
N GLU A 79 6.47 -11.42 3.36
CA GLU A 79 5.16 -11.93 3.79
C GLU A 79 4.79 -11.34 5.14
N PRO A 80 3.52 -10.99 5.38
CA PRO A 80 3.11 -10.48 6.69
C PRO A 80 3.20 -11.58 7.73
N CYS A 81 3.74 -11.29 8.90
CA CYS A 81 3.91 -12.28 9.97
C CYS A 81 2.59 -12.72 10.62
N MET A 82 1.50 -11.99 10.45
CA MET A 82 0.16 -12.20 11.01
C MET A 82 0.08 -12.13 12.55
N GLU A 83 1.18 -11.93 13.25
CA GLU A 83 1.28 -11.99 14.71
C GLU A 83 1.60 -10.64 15.37
N CYS A 84 2.31 -9.73 14.68
CA CYS A 84 2.66 -8.43 15.23
C CYS A 84 1.41 -7.55 15.44
N HIS A 85 1.57 -6.47 16.20
CA HIS A 85 0.46 -5.58 16.52
C HIS A 85 -0.18 -4.99 15.26
N SER A 86 0.63 -4.50 14.33
CA SER A 86 0.16 -3.94 13.07
C SER A 86 -0.62 -4.95 12.22
N CYS A 87 -0.13 -6.20 12.09
CA CYS A 87 -0.86 -7.26 11.38
C CYS A 87 -2.21 -7.57 12.01
N LYS A 88 -2.28 -7.68 13.35
CA LYS A 88 -3.54 -7.91 14.06
C LYS A 88 -4.54 -6.78 13.85
N GLN A 89 -4.08 -5.53 13.89
CA GLN A 89 -4.92 -4.36 13.58
C GLN A 89 -5.40 -4.39 12.12
N ALA A 90 -4.51 -4.73 11.18
CA ALA A 90 -4.86 -4.82 9.76
C ALA A 90 -5.93 -5.89 9.51
N VAL A 91 -5.81 -7.08 10.09
CA VAL A 91 -6.83 -8.14 10.02
C VAL A 91 -8.19 -7.65 10.52
N GLY A 92 -8.21 -6.88 11.62
CA GLY A 92 -9.41 -6.27 12.17
C GLY A 92 -9.90 -5.02 11.41
N LYS A 93 -9.20 -4.59 10.34
CA LYS A 93 -9.44 -3.33 9.62
C LYS A 93 -9.38 -2.08 10.51
N ASN A 94 -8.56 -2.14 11.56
CA ASN A 94 -8.38 -1.08 12.56
C ASN A 94 -6.95 -0.48 12.53
N GLN A 95 -6.13 -0.83 11.53
CA GLN A 95 -4.80 -0.25 11.38
C GLN A 95 -4.93 1.20 10.90
N PRO A 96 -4.49 2.20 11.71
CA PRO A 96 -4.79 3.61 11.47
C PRO A 96 -4.10 4.17 10.22
N ASP A 97 -3.01 3.56 9.80
CA ASP A 97 -2.25 3.99 8.62
C ASP A 97 -2.62 3.23 7.32
N ILE A 98 -3.67 2.39 7.37
CA ILE A 98 -4.31 1.79 6.19
C ILE A 98 -5.73 2.36 6.08
N ILE A 99 -5.93 3.26 5.15
CA ILE A 99 -7.14 4.05 4.99
C ILE A 99 -7.91 3.56 3.76
N TYR A 100 -9.15 3.16 3.96
CA TYR A 100 -10.07 2.82 2.87
C TYR A 100 -10.85 4.07 2.49
N VAL A 101 -10.66 4.52 1.25
CA VAL A 101 -11.42 5.66 0.72
C VAL A 101 -12.82 5.18 0.38
N SER A 102 -13.81 5.68 1.12
CA SER A 102 -15.23 5.42 0.89
C SER A 102 -15.87 6.52 0.04
N HIS A 103 -17.02 6.26 -0.53
CA HIS A 103 -17.79 7.24 -1.26
C HIS A 103 -19.27 7.20 -0.86
N GLU A 104 -19.89 8.39 -0.78
CA GLU A 104 -21.28 8.53 -0.37
C GLU A 104 -22.26 8.04 -1.46
N LYS A 105 -21.91 8.29 -2.74
CA LYS A 105 -22.74 7.94 -3.89
C LYS A 105 -22.33 6.57 -4.44
N PRO A 106 -23.29 5.65 -4.65
CA PRO A 106 -22.99 4.27 -5.02
C PRO A 106 -22.27 4.11 -6.37
N ASN A 107 -22.39 5.09 -7.27
CA ASN A 107 -21.87 5.00 -8.64
C ASN A 107 -20.83 6.07 -8.98
N THR A 108 -20.37 6.87 -8.01
CA THR A 108 -19.45 7.97 -8.29
C THR A 108 -18.59 8.27 -7.08
N ILE A 109 -17.29 8.30 -7.27
CA ILE A 109 -16.33 8.86 -6.32
C ILE A 109 -16.13 10.33 -6.71
N SER A 110 -16.52 11.23 -5.81
CA SER A 110 -16.46 12.67 -6.06
C SER A 110 -15.09 13.25 -5.70
N VAL A 111 -14.83 14.47 -6.16
CA VAL A 111 -13.62 15.21 -5.75
C VAL A 111 -13.60 15.48 -4.25
N ASP A 112 -14.75 15.66 -3.61
CA ASP A 112 -14.85 15.91 -2.17
C ASP A 112 -14.49 14.66 -1.37
N ASP A 113 -14.86 13.46 -1.83
CA ASP A 113 -14.44 12.20 -1.23
C ASP A 113 -12.91 12.09 -1.20
N ILE A 114 -12.25 12.40 -2.33
CA ILE A 114 -10.78 12.37 -2.43
C ILE A 114 -10.14 13.47 -1.58
N ARG A 115 -10.65 14.70 -1.64
CA ARG A 115 -10.08 15.82 -0.86
C ARG A 115 -10.18 15.60 0.63
N THR A 116 -11.32 15.16 1.11
CA THR A 116 -11.57 14.98 2.54
C THR A 116 -10.79 13.82 3.12
N GLN A 117 -10.81 12.68 2.46
CA GLN A 117 -10.27 11.43 3.01
C GLN A 117 -8.79 11.21 2.67
N LEU A 118 -8.29 11.82 1.58
CA LEU A 118 -6.93 11.62 1.12
C LEU A 118 -6.11 12.91 1.19
N ASN A 119 -6.49 13.96 0.47
CA ASN A 119 -5.65 15.15 0.34
C ASN A 119 -5.45 15.90 1.65
N ASN A 120 -6.47 15.98 2.50
CA ASN A 120 -6.35 16.64 3.80
C ASN A 120 -5.57 15.80 4.81
N ASP A 121 -5.62 14.49 4.69
CA ASP A 121 -5.01 13.54 5.61
C ASP A 121 -3.55 13.23 5.25
N ILE A 122 -3.19 13.26 3.97
CA ILE A 122 -1.87 12.87 3.49
C ILE A 122 -0.74 13.79 4.01
N ALA A 123 -1.05 15.02 4.39
CA ALA A 123 -0.07 15.93 4.99
C ALA A 123 0.34 15.51 6.42
N ILE A 124 -0.44 14.65 7.05
CA ILE A 124 -0.19 14.12 8.39
C ILE A 124 0.66 12.85 8.27
N LYS A 125 1.79 12.83 8.98
CA LYS A 125 2.67 11.63 9.00
C LYS A 125 1.91 10.39 9.47
N PRO A 126 2.38 9.18 9.08
CA PRO A 126 1.85 7.93 9.63
C PRO A 126 1.85 7.92 11.15
N TYR A 127 0.84 7.32 11.75
CA TYR A 127 0.66 7.29 13.20
C TYR A 127 1.59 6.29 13.88
N SER A 128 1.67 5.08 13.33
CA SER A 128 2.38 3.97 13.98
C SER A 128 3.28 3.16 13.04
N SER A 129 3.27 3.46 11.74
CA SER A 129 3.91 2.64 10.72
C SER A 129 4.84 3.44 9.81
N LYS A 130 5.61 2.76 8.98
CA LYS A 130 6.53 3.38 8.00
C LYS A 130 5.77 4.14 6.90
N TYR A 131 4.65 3.58 6.45
CA TYR A 131 3.86 4.10 5.33
C TYR A 131 2.47 4.51 5.77
N LYS A 132 1.88 5.47 5.06
CA LYS A 132 0.47 5.79 5.10
C LYS A 132 -0.14 5.34 3.77
N ILE A 133 -1.07 4.40 3.83
CA ILE A 133 -1.57 3.68 2.66
C ILE A 133 -3.05 3.99 2.48
N TYR A 134 -3.41 4.39 1.27
CA TYR A 134 -4.79 4.64 0.87
C TYR A 134 -5.22 3.58 -0.14
N ILE A 135 -6.30 2.88 0.16
CA ILE A 135 -6.91 1.90 -0.73
C ILE A 135 -8.19 2.52 -1.28
N VAL A 136 -8.23 2.69 -2.60
CA VAL A 136 -9.39 3.22 -3.33
C VAL A 136 -9.99 2.07 -4.13
N ASP A 137 -11.10 1.54 -3.66
CA ASP A 137 -11.85 0.53 -4.41
C ASP A 137 -12.68 1.18 -5.52
N GLU A 138 -12.96 0.43 -6.58
CA GLU A 138 -13.77 0.90 -7.72
C GLU A 138 -13.29 2.25 -8.28
N ALA A 139 -11.99 2.41 -8.43
CA ALA A 139 -11.36 3.67 -8.87
C ALA A 139 -11.88 4.17 -10.23
N GLU A 140 -12.43 3.30 -11.06
CA GLU A 140 -13.11 3.64 -12.31
C GLU A 140 -14.37 4.50 -12.12
N LYS A 141 -14.92 4.53 -10.91
CA LYS A 141 -16.06 5.40 -10.56
C LYS A 141 -15.65 6.84 -10.26
N MET A 142 -14.37 7.16 -10.22
CA MET A 142 -13.90 8.53 -10.04
C MET A 142 -14.34 9.41 -11.22
N ASN A 143 -14.99 10.54 -10.90
CA ASN A 143 -15.22 11.56 -11.90
C ASN A 143 -13.89 12.26 -12.27
N GLN A 144 -13.87 13.01 -13.38
CA GLN A 144 -12.66 13.67 -13.89
C GLN A 144 -12.00 14.59 -12.86
N GLN A 145 -12.79 15.25 -12.03
CA GLN A 145 -12.27 16.14 -10.99
C GLN A 145 -11.60 15.36 -9.85
N ALA A 146 -12.15 14.23 -9.45
CA ALA A 146 -11.56 13.33 -8.47
C ALA A 146 -10.25 12.73 -8.97
N GLN A 147 -10.22 12.27 -10.24
CA GLN A 147 -9.01 11.77 -10.88
C GLN A 147 -7.89 12.83 -10.89
N ASN A 148 -8.20 14.05 -11.29
CA ASN A 148 -7.23 15.14 -11.32
C ASN A 148 -6.71 15.51 -9.92
N ALA A 149 -7.58 15.49 -8.90
CA ALA A 149 -7.18 15.75 -7.53
C ALA A 149 -6.25 14.65 -6.99
N LEU A 150 -6.53 13.38 -7.32
CA LEU A 150 -5.68 12.25 -6.94
C LEU A 150 -4.32 12.31 -7.65
N LEU A 151 -4.31 12.51 -8.97
CA LEU A 151 -3.07 12.61 -9.76
C LEU A 151 -2.16 13.73 -9.25
N LYS A 152 -2.71 14.90 -8.94
CA LYS A 152 -1.94 16.01 -8.38
C LYS A 152 -1.26 15.62 -7.06
N THR A 153 -1.94 14.86 -6.21
CA THR A 153 -1.38 14.39 -4.93
C THR A 153 -0.27 13.36 -5.14
N ILE A 154 -0.39 12.49 -6.15
CA ILE A 154 0.64 11.51 -6.50
C ILE A 154 1.88 12.21 -7.09
N GLU A 155 1.69 13.22 -7.93
CA GLU A 155 2.79 13.98 -8.55
C GLU A 155 3.50 14.92 -7.57
N GLU A 156 2.77 15.44 -6.58
CA GLU A 156 3.29 16.33 -5.55
C GLU A 156 3.18 15.69 -4.16
N PRO A 157 4.01 14.69 -3.84
CA PRO A 157 3.97 14.03 -2.54
C PRO A 157 4.29 15.01 -1.40
N PRO A 158 3.75 14.79 -0.20
CA PRO A 158 3.99 15.66 0.94
C PRO A 158 5.48 15.75 1.31
N ALA A 159 5.85 16.82 1.99
CA ALA A 159 7.26 17.12 2.28
C ALA A 159 8.00 16.02 3.05
N TYR A 160 7.32 15.28 3.92
CA TYR A 160 7.92 14.17 4.66
C TYR A 160 8.23 12.95 3.75
N ALA A 161 7.43 12.72 2.70
CA ALA A 161 7.67 11.65 1.73
C ALA A 161 8.87 11.97 0.81
N ARG A 162 9.09 13.26 0.52
CA ARG A 162 10.23 13.71 -0.30
C ARG A 162 11.58 13.59 0.39
N SER A 163 11.61 13.59 1.72
CA SER A 163 12.87 13.54 2.49
C SER A 163 13.53 12.15 2.46
N GLU A 164 12.79 11.11 2.13
CA GLU A 164 13.31 9.74 2.04
C GLU A 164 13.95 9.42 0.68
N GLU A 165 13.61 10.16 -0.37
CA GLU A 165 14.24 10.01 -1.69
C GLU A 165 15.69 10.54 -1.77
N ARG A 166 16.18 11.18 -0.71
CA ARG A 166 17.53 11.80 -0.68
C ARG A 166 18.54 11.06 0.21
N ARG A 167 18.25 9.85 0.60
CA ARG A 167 19.21 9.03 1.38
C ARG A 167 19.60 7.78 0.55
#